data_d8051ab252cde1eb547d54f86a8d3072
#
_entry.id   d8051ab252cde1eb547d54f86a8d3072
#
_cell.length_a   1.000
_cell.length_b   1.000
_cell.length_c   1.000
_cell.angle_alpha   90.00
_cell.angle_beta   90.00
_cell.angle_gamma   90.00
#
_symmetry.space_group_name_H-M   'P 1'
#
loop_
_entity.id
_entity.type
_entity.pdbx_description
1 polymer ?
#
loop_
_entity_poly.entity_id
_entity_poly.type
_entity_poly.pdbx_seq_one_letter_code
_entity_poly.pdbx_strand_id
1 'polypeptide(L)'
;MQVGIVGKPNAGKSTFFSAATLTVVAIANYPFTTIKPNRGISYLRTRCVCRELGVQDQPKNSRCVDGERFIPVELIDCPGLVPGASTGRGLGNQFLDDLRKADALIHIIDASGSTDSEGKPSAAGAHNPVEDIGFLEKELEAWILQILLKDWDKVSRKTGLTSEEAVETMAERLSGLGVKKFQVEDALKLAGLRGKPSEWSREDLGRVVGFLRRAAKPMLIAANKIDLPSSKENVTRIGQNGSLTVPVSAEAELALRRAVEKGLISYRPGDPDFSVNASARLTPEQRAGLEMIRKQVLAPEGATGVQECINSAFFKLLDMIVVYPVEDPERWTDHSGNVLPDAILIRKGSTLKELALRIHTDLGERMLYGVNARNGMRLGDSYVLSSGDIVSVVSAS
;
A
#
# COMPACT_ATOMS: atom_id res chain seq x y z
N MET A 1 2.95 -8.85 1.87
CA MET A 1 3.14 -7.51 1.27
C MET A 1 2.80 -6.45 2.30
N GLN A 2 3.60 -5.41 2.39
CA GLN A 2 3.51 -4.39 3.43
C GLN A 2 3.56 -3.02 2.78
N VAL A 3 2.76 -2.07 3.28
CA VAL A 3 2.77 -0.68 2.80
C VAL A 3 3.27 0.23 3.93
N GLY A 4 4.30 1.03 3.63
CA GLY A 4 4.88 1.98 4.57
C GLY A 4 4.17 3.33 4.53
N ILE A 5 3.87 3.88 5.70
CA ILE A 5 3.36 5.24 5.86
C ILE A 5 4.55 6.14 6.17
N VAL A 6 4.81 7.11 5.31
CA VAL A 6 5.99 8.00 5.37
C VAL A 6 5.58 9.47 5.33
N GLY A 7 6.47 10.35 5.70
CA GLY A 7 6.28 11.81 5.65
C GLY A 7 6.97 12.53 6.80
N LYS A 8 6.98 13.86 6.77
CA LYS A 8 7.58 14.69 7.82
C LYS A 8 6.83 14.57 9.15
N PRO A 9 7.45 14.96 10.29
CA PRO A 9 6.73 15.06 11.57
C PRO A 9 5.48 15.97 11.43
N ASN A 10 4.46 15.70 12.23
CA ASN A 10 3.20 16.47 12.29
C ASN A 10 2.39 16.60 11.00
N ALA A 11 2.72 15.86 9.92
CA ALA A 11 1.89 15.74 8.73
C ALA A 11 0.61 14.91 8.95
N GLY A 12 0.50 14.18 10.09
CA GLY A 12 -0.64 13.36 10.45
C GLY A 12 -0.47 11.87 10.20
N LYS A 13 0.79 11.37 10.09
CA LYS A 13 1.09 9.94 9.89
C LYS A 13 0.45 9.03 10.93
N SER A 14 0.70 9.29 12.22
CA SER A 14 0.19 8.45 13.31
C SER A 14 -1.33 8.52 13.42
N THR A 15 -1.94 9.66 13.08
CA THR A 15 -3.41 9.78 12.96
C THR A 15 -3.93 8.91 11.82
N PHE A 16 -3.28 8.98 10.65
CA PHE A 16 -3.63 8.13 9.51
C PHE A 16 -3.47 6.64 9.83
N PHE A 17 -2.33 6.26 10.43
CA PHE A 17 -2.08 4.88 10.84
C PHE A 17 -3.14 4.39 11.83
N SER A 18 -3.45 5.18 12.86
CA SER A 18 -4.50 4.86 13.84
C SER A 18 -5.87 4.73 13.16
N ALA A 19 -6.23 5.66 12.28
CA ALA A 19 -7.47 5.62 11.52
C ALA A 19 -7.54 4.38 10.62
N ALA A 20 -6.47 4.02 9.93
CA ALA A 20 -6.41 2.89 9.03
C ALA A 20 -6.44 1.53 9.74
N THR A 21 -5.87 1.43 10.95
CA THR A 21 -5.68 0.16 11.69
C THR A 21 -6.67 -0.05 12.84
N LEU A 22 -7.47 0.97 13.20
CA LEU A 22 -8.51 0.83 14.22
C LEU A 22 -9.52 -0.23 13.77
N THR A 23 -9.50 -1.39 14.43
CA THR A 23 -10.30 -2.55 14.05
C THR A 23 -11.58 -2.57 14.87
N VAL A 24 -12.72 -2.38 14.22
CA VAL A 24 -14.05 -2.47 14.85
C VAL A 24 -14.46 -3.93 15.09
N VAL A 25 -13.84 -4.88 14.39
CA VAL A 25 -14.12 -6.32 14.56
C VAL A 25 -12.86 -7.14 14.31
N ALA A 26 -12.47 -7.93 15.30
CA ALA A 26 -11.40 -8.92 15.16
C ALA A 26 -11.78 -9.98 14.11
N ILE A 27 -10.89 -10.26 13.17
CA ILE A 27 -10.97 -11.44 12.30
C ILE A 27 -10.22 -12.56 13.02
N ALA A 28 -10.92 -13.62 13.40
CA ALA A 28 -10.31 -14.83 13.92
C ALA A 28 -9.45 -15.47 12.82
N ASN A 29 -8.28 -16.01 13.19
CA ASN A 29 -7.38 -16.78 12.32
C ASN A 29 -6.54 -16.02 11.28
N TYR A 30 -6.18 -14.76 11.51
CA TYR A 30 -5.11 -14.16 10.73
C TYR A 30 -3.73 -14.52 11.33
N PRO A 31 -2.75 -15.01 10.53
CA PRO A 31 -1.51 -15.56 11.06
C PRO A 31 -0.56 -14.56 11.73
N PHE A 32 -0.86 -13.25 11.70
CA PHE A 32 -0.04 -12.20 12.30
C PHE A 32 -0.75 -11.48 13.44
N THR A 33 -1.15 -12.21 14.49
CA THR A 33 -1.79 -11.65 15.67
C THR A 33 -0.82 -10.91 16.62
N THR A 34 0.49 -11.07 16.45
CA THR A 34 1.48 -10.36 17.26
C THR A 34 1.72 -8.97 16.69
N ILE A 35 1.04 -7.96 17.22
CA ILE A 35 1.25 -6.55 16.89
C ILE A 35 2.65 -6.15 17.36
N LYS A 36 3.54 -5.86 16.42
CA LYS A 36 4.83 -5.24 16.72
C LYS A 36 4.63 -3.72 16.82
N PRO A 37 5.40 -3.01 17.64
CA PRO A 37 5.43 -1.54 17.57
C PRO A 37 5.59 -1.10 16.10
N ASN A 38 4.84 -0.12 15.67
CA ASN A 38 4.83 0.45 14.32
C ASN A 38 4.26 -0.44 13.20
N ARG A 39 3.54 -1.54 13.53
CA ARG A 39 2.85 -2.37 12.56
C ARG A 39 1.39 -2.55 12.94
N GLY A 40 0.52 -2.49 11.96
CA GLY A 40 -0.91 -2.66 12.16
C GLY A 40 -1.58 -3.35 10.98
N ILE A 41 -2.72 -3.96 11.25
CA ILE A 41 -3.55 -4.56 10.21
C ILE A 41 -4.59 -3.53 9.77
N SER A 42 -4.65 -3.31 8.48
CA SER A 42 -5.70 -2.57 7.80
C SER A 42 -6.45 -3.49 6.84
N TYR A 43 -7.46 -2.99 6.17
CA TYR A 43 -8.29 -3.80 5.29
C TYR A 43 -8.43 -3.14 3.93
N LEU A 44 -8.18 -3.92 2.87
CA LEU A 44 -8.59 -3.58 1.52
C LEU A 44 -10.09 -3.79 1.38
N ARG A 45 -10.78 -2.84 0.80
CA ARG A 45 -12.20 -2.94 0.49
C ARG A 45 -12.37 -3.19 -1.01
N THR A 46 -13.07 -4.26 -1.35
CA THR A 46 -13.39 -4.61 -2.74
C THR A 46 -14.77 -5.25 -2.82
N ARG A 47 -15.40 -5.14 -3.98
CA ARG A 47 -16.67 -5.81 -4.24
C ARG A 47 -16.47 -7.33 -4.17
N CYS A 48 -17.31 -8.01 -3.40
CA CYS A 48 -17.26 -9.47 -3.27
C CYS A 48 -18.00 -10.17 -4.41
N VAL A 49 -17.44 -11.26 -4.90
CA VAL A 49 -18.07 -12.11 -5.93
C VAL A 49 -19.35 -12.79 -5.44
N CYS A 50 -19.58 -12.88 -4.13
CA CYS A 50 -20.82 -13.41 -3.56
C CYS A 50 -22.07 -12.69 -4.08
N ARG A 51 -21.98 -11.37 -4.37
CA ARG A 51 -23.08 -10.60 -4.97
C ARG A 51 -23.44 -11.06 -6.38
N GLU A 52 -22.43 -11.39 -7.18
CA GLU A 52 -22.65 -11.87 -8.55
C GLU A 52 -23.27 -13.27 -8.57
N LEU A 53 -22.84 -14.10 -7.62
CA LEU A 53 -23.32 -15.48 -7.48
C LEU A 53 -24.67 -15.58 -6.76
N GLY A 54 -25.14 -14.50 -6.12
CA GLY A 54 -26.36 -14.50 -5.34
C GLY A 54 -26.30 -15.39 -4.09
N VAL A 55 -25.10 -15.56 -3.50
CA VAL A 55 -24.88 -16.41 -2.32
C VAL A 55 -24.44 -15.60 -1.11
N GLN A 56 -24.70 -16.14 0.06
CA GLN A 56 -24.12 -15.62 1.30
C GLN A 56 -22.80 -16.33 1.56
N ASP A 57 -21.72 -15.56 1.59
CA ASP A 57 -20.39 -16.08 1.87
C ASP A 57 -20.09 -16.24 3.36
N GLN A 58 -19.09 -17.09 3.66
CA GLN A 58 -18.64 -17.42 5.01
C GLN A 58 -17.11 -17.31 5.07
N PRO A 59 -16.58 -16.08 5.01
CA PRO A 59 -15.15 -15.84 4.91
C PRO A 59 -14.40 -16.24 6.18
N LYS A 60 -13.22 -16.88 6.01
CA LYS A 60 -12.29 -17.25 7.08
C LYS A 60 -11.12 -16.28 7.23
N ASN A 61 -10.46 -15.93 6.11
CA ASN A 61 -9.27 -15.07 6.12
C ASN A 61 -9.58 -13.59 5.90
N SER A 62 -10.84 -13.22 5.79
CA SER A 62 -11.32 -11.88 5.45
C SER A 62 -12.70 -11.67 6.04
N ARG A 63 -13.34 -10.54 5.76
CA ARG A 63 -14.70 -10.27 6.17
C ARG A 63 -15.52 -9.78 4.99
N CYS A 64 -16.79 -10.19 4.91
CA CYS A 64 -17.74 -9.64 3.96
C CYS A 64 -18.89 -8.95 4.70
N VAL A 65 -19.19 -7.73 4.28
CA VAL A 65 -20.30 -6.94 4.84
C VAL A 65 -21.09 -6.39 3.67
N ASP A 66 -22.34 -6.82 3.53
CA ASP A 66 -23.23 -6.40 2.45
C ASP A 66 -22.59 -6.53 1.04
N GLY A 67 -21.84 -7.63 0.80
CA GLY A 67 -21.18 -7.88 -0.48
C GLY A 67 -19.95 -7.01 -0.75
N GLU A 68 -19.40 -6.38 0.26
CA GLU A 68 -18.08 -5.74 0.23
C GLU A 68 -17.10 -6.59 1.04
N ARG A 69 -16.03 -7.05 0.38
CA ARG A 69 -15.01 -7.88 1.00
C ARG A 69 -13.90 -7.00 1.58
N PHE A 70 -13.59 -7.21 2.84
CA PHE A 70 -12.52 -6.56 3.57
C PHE A 70 -11.38 -7.55 3.78
N ILE A 71 -10.28 -7.37 3.06
CA ILE A 71 -9.13 -8.28 3.04
C ILE A 71 -8.02 -7.68 3.88
N PRO A 72 -7.50 -8.40 4.90
CA PRO A 72 -6.47 -7.87 5.79
C PRO A 72 -5.13 -7.65 5.05
N VAL A 73 -4.50 -6.51 5.33
CA VAL A 73 -3.19 -6.10 4.82
C VAL A 73 -2.37 -5.45 5.91
N GLU A 74 -1.05 -5.52 5.80
CA GLU A 74 -0.14 -4.97 6.81
C GLU A 74 0.32 -3.55 6.43
N LEU A 75 0.22 -2.63 7.38
CA LEU A 75 0.77 -1.28 7.31
C LEU A 75 1.93 -1.14 8.30
N ILE A 76 2.92 -0.32 7.92
CA ILE A 76 4.08 0.03 8.74
C ILE A 76 4.06 1.54 8.97
N ASP A 77 4.00 2.00 10.23
CA ASP A 77 4.18 3.41 10.57
C ASP A 77 5.69 3.70 10.64
N CYS A 78 6.22 4.33 9.60
CA CYS A 78 7.62 4.71 9.55
C CYS A 78 7.87 5.99 10.35
N PRO A 79 9.00 6.11 11.05
CA PRO A 79 9.38 7.35 11.74
C PRO A 79 9.34 8.56 10.80
N GLY A 80 9.05 9.74 11.36
CA GLY A 80 9.04 10.98 10.57
C GLY A 80 10.42 11.29 9.98
N LEU A 81 10.46 11.56 8.68
CA LEU A 81 11.69 11.91 7.98
C LEU A 81 11.97 13.41 8.14
N VAL A 82 13.20 13.73 8.51
CA VAL A 82 13.71 15.10 8.58
C VAL A 82 14.90 15.27 7.62
N PRO A 83 15.21 16.49 7.17
CA PRO A 83 16.34 16.74 6.27
C PRO A 83 17.67 16.19 6.82
N GLY A 84 18.38 15.44 5.94
CA GLY A 84 19.66 14.79 6.28
C GLY A 84 19.54 13.41 6.93
N ALA A 85 18.36 12.79 6.87
CA ALA A 85 18.17 11.42 7.38
C ALA A 85 19.03 10.41 6.63
N SER A 86 19.24 10.58 5.34
CA SER A 86 20.12 9.76 4.51
C SER A 86 21.59 9.78 4.98
N THR A 87 22.01 10.83 5.68
CA THR A 87 23.36 10.98 6.25
C THR A 87 23.42 10.58 7.74
N GLY A 88 22.37 9.93 8.28
CA GLY A 88 22.33 9.43 9.65
C GLY A 88 21.77 10.41 10.68
N ARG A 89 21.14 11.50 10.26
CA ARG A 89 20.51 12.46 11.16
C ARG A 89 19.20 11.88 11.74
N GLY A 90 19.00 11.99 13.05
CA GLY A 90 17.79 11.54 13.73
C GLY A 90 17.61 10.00 13.72
N LEU A 91 16.38 9.51 13.52
CA LEU A 91 16.03 8.08 13.46
C LEU A 91 16.26 7.47 12.08
N GLY A 92 17.17 8.03 11.26
CA GLY A 92 17.37 7.64 9.87
C GLY A 92 17.59 6.14 9.64
N ASN A 93 18.37 5.46 10.48
CA ASN A 93 18.62 4.02 10.33
C ASN A 93 17.33 3.18 10.54
N GLN A 94 16.53 3.51 11.54
CA GLN A 94 15.28 2.80 11.80
C GLN A 94 14.26 3.04 10.68
N PHE A 95 14.16 4.27 10.19
CA PHE A 95 13.34 4.62 9.03
C PHE A 95 13.74 3.77 7.81
N LEU A 96 15.04 3.66 7.54
CA LEU A 96 15.56 2.89 6.41
C LEU A 96 15.29 1.39 6.53
N ASP A 97 15.34 0.84 7.75
CA ASP A 97 15.04 -0.57 8.01
C ASP A 97 13.54 -0.89 7.81
N ASP A 98 12.66 0.01 8.19
CA ASP A 98 11.22 -0.14 7.95
C ASP A 98 10.89 0.06 6.47
N LEU A 99 11.54 1.01 5.80
CA LEU A 99 11.40 1.23 4.37
C LEU A 99 11.81 0.01 3.53
N ARG A 100 12.85 -0.72 3.94
CA ARG A 100 13.28 -1.96 3.26
C ARG A 100 12.15 -2.98 3.18
N LYS A 101 11.33 -3.07 4.23
CA LYS A 101 10.24 -4.06 4.34
C LYS A 101 8.99 -3.66 3.56
N ALA A 102 8.80 -2.36 3.31
CA ALA A 102 7.65 -1.86 2.59
C ALA A 102 7.76 -2.12 1.08
N ASP A 103 6.72 -2.68 0.47
CA ASP A 103 6.62 -2.90 -0.97
C ASP A 103 6.17 -1.64 -1.72
N ALA A 104 5.36 -0.79 -1.08
CA ALA A 104 4.92 0.51 -1.58
C ALA A 104 4.81 1.52 -0.43
N LEU A 105 4.69 2.79 -0.75
CA LEU A 105 4.64 3.87 0.23
C LEU A 105 3.37 4.72 0.07
N ILE A 106 2.80 5.13 1.20
CA ILE A 106 1.81 6.20 1.31
C ILE A 106 2.52 7.40 1.93
N HIS A 107 2.76 8.44 1.15
CA HIS A 107 3.40 9.67 1.60
C HIS A 107 2.35 10.65 2.13
N ILE A 108 2.31 10.83 3.44
CA ILE A 108 1.41 11.77 4.09
C ILE A 108 2.00 13.18 4.03
N ILE A 109 1.27 14.09 3.39
CA ILE A 109 1.63 15.50 3.26
C ILE A 109 0.58 16.35 3.98
N ASP A 110 1.04 17.36 4.72
CA ASP A 110 0.18 18.36 5.32
C ASP A 110 -0.30 19.37 4.25
N ALA A 111 -1.44 19.08 3.62
CA ALA A 111 -2.01 19.95 2.59
C ALA A 111 -2.44 21.32 3.10
N SER A 112 -2.63 21.49 4.41
CA SER A 112 -2.95 22.80 4.97
C SER A 112 -1.78 23.78 4.97
N GLY A 113 -0.53 23.29 4.77
CA GLY A 113 0.68 24.09 4.87
C GLY A 113 0.93 24.67 6.26
N SER A 114 0.38 24.02 7.31
CA SER A 114 0.49 24.47 8.71
C SER A 114 1.71 23.90 9.43
N THR A 115 2.63 23.24 8.71
CA THR A 115 3.89 22.73 9.23
C THR A 115 5.02 23.11 8.29
N ASP A 116 6.17 23.54 8.84
CA ASP A 116 7.39 23.84 8.08
C ASP A 116 8.09 22.57 7.55
N SER A 117 9.23 22.72 6.87
CA SER A 117 10.02 21.62 6.32
C SER A 117 10.54 20.63 7.36
N GLU A 118 10.70 21.04 8.63
CA GLU A 118 11.09 20.19 9.75
C GLU A 118 9.87 19.59 10.49
N GLY A 119 8.65 19.96 10.08
CA GLY A 119 7.39 19.54 10.70
C GLY A 119 7.01 20.34 11.93
N LYS A 120 7.63 21.49 12.20
CA LYS A 120 7.22 22.37 13.28
C LYS A 120 5.94 23.12 12.91
N PRO A 121 5.04 23.38 13.88
CA PRO A 121 3.84 24.17 13.62
C PRO A 121 4.17 25.54 13.03
N SER A 122 3.43 25.95 12.01
CA SER A 122 3.50 27.26 11.35
C SER A 122 2.09 27.78 11.08
N ALA A 123 1.96 29.02 10.62
CA ALA A 123 0.68 29.55 10.22
C ALA A 123 0.11 28.74 9.03
N ALA A 124 -1.21 28.61 8.96
CA ALA A 124 -1.86 27.91 7.86
C ALA A 124 -1.50 28.56 6.51
N GLY A 125 -1.08 27.74 5.54
CA GLY A 125 -0.63 28.22 4.23
C GLY A 125 0.79 28.81 4.18
N ALA A 126 1.54 28.83 5.29
CA ALA A 126 2.89 29.40 5.31
C ALA A 126 3.94 28.53 4.61
N HIS A 127 3.71 27.21 4.50
CA HIS A 127 4.59 26.28 3.83
C HIS A 127 3.94 25.75 2.54
N ASN A 128 4.74 25.62 1.48
CA ASN A 128 4.30 25.00 0.23
C ASN A 128 4.43 23.47 0.31
N PRO A 129 3.33 22.70 0.43
CA PRO A 129 3.41 21.26 0.64
C PRO A 129 3.95 20.47 -0.56
N VAL A 130 4.03 21.07 -1.76
CA VAL A 130 4.66 20.44 -2.94
C VAL A 130 6.17 20.20 -2.71
N GLU A 131 6.81 21.03 -1.90
CA GLU A 131 8.23 20.88 -1.57
C GLU A 131 8.52 19.61 -0.76
N ASP A 132 7.56 19.17 0.05
CA ASP A 132 7.67 17.94 0.85
C ASP A 132 7.79 16.70 -0.03
N ILE A 133 7.16 16.70 -1.22
CA ILE A 133 7.24 15.61 -2.19
C ILE A 133 8.68 15.45 -2.66
N GLY A 134 9.24 16.52 -3.21
CA GLY A 134 10.61 16.50 -3.75
C GLY A 134 11.66 16.24 -2.68
N PHE A 135 11.40 16.68 -1.45
CA PHE A 135 12.27 16.41 -0.31
C PHE A 135 12.39 14.91 -0.01
N LEU A 136 11.26 14.21 0.17
CA LEU A 136 11.27 12.77 0.47
C LEU A 136 11.91 11.96 -0.67
N GLU A 137 11.58 12.29 -1.91
CA GLU A 137 12.15 11.62 -3.07
C GLU A 137 13.67 11.73 -3.11
N LYS A 138 14.21 12.94 -2.90
CA LYS A 138 15.66 13.18 -2.87
C LYS A 138 16.37 12.45 -1.74
N GLU A 139 15.80 12.40 -0.54
CA GLU A 139 16.36 11.66 0.59
C GLU A 139 16.42 10.15 0.31
N LEU A 140 15.37 9.57 -0.28
CA LEU A 140 15.33 8.17 -0.67
C LEU A 140 16.35 7.86 -1.78
N GLU A 141 16.43 8.70 -2.79
CA GLU A 141 17.38 8.55 -3.89
C GLU A 141 18.84 8.69 -3.40
N ALA A 142 19.10 9.67 -2.53
CA ALA A 142 20.43 9.83 -1.93
C ALA A 142 20.85 8.60 -1.13
N TRP A 143 19.93 8.02 -0.37
CA TRP A 143 20.18 6.80 0.38
C TRP A 143 20.43 5.57 -0.51
N ILE A 144 19.61 5.34 -1.53
CA ILE A 144 19.83 4.24 -2.49
C ILE A 144 21.15 4.41 -3.22
N LEU A 145 21.48 5.65 -3.62
CA LEU A 145 22.74 5.97 -4.27
C LEU A 145 23.95 5.67 -3.35
N GLN A 146 23.86 5.98 -2.06
CA GLN A 146 24.94 5.64 -1.12
C GLN A 146 25.17 4.13 -1.01
N ILE A 147 24.10 3.33 -0.98
CA ILE A 147 24.22 1.86 -0.99
C ILE A 147 24.90 1.39 -2.26
N LEU A 148 24.52 1.95 -3.40
CA LEU A 148 25.05 1.59 -4.70
C LEU A 148 26.53 1.97 -4.84
N LEU A 149 26.90 3.17 -4.39
CA LEU A 149 28.27 3.71 -4.49
C LEU A 149 29.27 3.07 -3.53
N LYS A 150 28.81 2.33 -2.51
CA LYS A 150 29.72 1.65 -1.60
C LYS A 150 30.66 0.72 -2.38
N ASP A 151 31.97 1.03 -2.37
CA ASP A 151 33.00 0.30 -3.13
C ASP A 151 32.77 0.22 -4.65
N TRP A 152 31.90 1.07 -5.24
CA TRP A 152 31.62 1.07 -6.68
C TRP A 152 32.86 1.29 -7.52
N ASP A 153 33.72 2.21 -7.12
CA ASP A 153 34.97 2.51 -7.84
C ASP A 153 35.90 1.29 -7.94
N LYS A 154 35.95 0.43 -6.93
CA LYS A 154 36.72 -0.80 -6.94
C LYS A 154 36.13 -1.85 -7.87
N VAL A 155 34.79 -1.93 -7.89
CA VAL A 155 34.07 -2.92 -8.70
C VAL A 155 34.05 -2.52 -10.15
N SER A 156 33.72 -1.27 -10.46
CA SER A 156 33.62 -0.77 -11.83
C SER A 156 34.94 -0.76 -12.60
N ARG A 157 36.06 -0.65 -11.86
CA ARG A 157 37.43 -0.68 -12.47
C ARG A 157 38.01 -2.08 -12.57
N LYS A 158 37.30 -3.13 -12.17
CA LYS A 158 37.77 -4.50 -12.47
C LYS A 158 37.97 -4.67 -13.97
N THR A 159 39.15 -5.15 -14.36
CA THR A 159 39.44 -5.41 -15.76
C THR A 159 38.44 -6.38 -16.35
N GLY A 160 37.72 -5.95 -17.40
CA GLY A 160 36.77 -6.78 -18.11
C GLY A 160 35.36 -6.80 -17.53
N LEU A 161 35.01 -5.94 -16.56
CA LEU A 161 33.60 -5.87 -16.06
C LEU A 161 32.64 -5.54 -17.22
N THR A 162 31.77 -6.47 -17.52
CA THR A 162 30.71 -6.31 -18.51
C THR A 162 29.52 -5.52 -17.96
N SER A 163 28.68 -5.01 -18.85
CA SER A 163 27.43 -4.35 -18.44
C SER A 163 26.50 -5.33 -17.71
N GLU A 164 26.52 -6.61 -18.07
CA GLU A 164 25.70 -7.64 -17.43
C GLU A 164 26.15 -7.93 -15.99
N GLU A 165 27.47 -8.05 -15.75
CA GLU A 165 28.02 -8.21 -14.41
C GLU A 165 27.77 -6.98 -13.53
N ALA A 166 27.77 -5.78 -14.12
CA ALA A 166 27.39 -4.55 -13.42
C ALA A 166 25.91 -4.60 -12.98
N VAL A 167 25.00 -5.06 -13.85
CA VAL A 167 23.58 -5.25 -13.52
C VAL A 167 23.41 -6.22 -12.35
N GLU A 168 24.10 -7.36 -12.36
CA GLU A 168 24.06 -8.33 -11.27
C GLU A 168 24.57 -7.73 -9.97
N THR A 169 25.71 -7.08 -10.00
CA THR A 169 26.28 -6.40 -8.83
C THR A 169 25.32 -5.35 -8.24
N MET A 170 24.69 -4.54 -9.10
CA MET A 170 23.71 -3.54 -8.66
C MET A 170 22.48 -4.21 -8.04
N ALA A 171 21.96 -5.26 -8.67
CA ALA A 171 20.80 -6.00 -8.17
C ALA A 171 21.10 -6.68 -6.83
N GLU A 172 22.26 -7.28 -6.66
CA GLU A 172 22.71 -7.89 -5.39
C GLU A 172 22.79 -6.84 -4.27
N ARG A 173 23.41 -5.69 -4.51
CA ARG A 173 23.54 -4.61 -3.52
C ARG A 173 22.20 -4.03 -3.10
N LEU A 174 21.26 -3.96 -4.02
CA LEU A 174 19.94 -3.41 -3.80
C LEU A 174 18.88 -4.49 -3.51
N SER A 175 19.29 -5.76 -3.38
CA SER A 175 18.38 -6.90 -3.08
C SER A 175 17.60 -6.71 -1.78
N GLY A 176 18.24 -6.10 -0.77
CA GLY A 176 17.58 -5.73 0.48
C GLY A 176 16.47 -4.69 0.35
N LEU A 177 16.38 -4.00 -0.78
CA LEU A 177 15.30 -3.09 -1.14
C LEU A 177 14.22 -3.74 -2.01
N GLY A 178 14.38 -5.02 -2.33
CA GLY A 178 13.51 -5.76 -3.23
C GLY A 178 13.74 -5.49 -4.72
N VAL A 179 14.83 -4.80 -5.08
CA VAL A 179 15.20 -4.54 -6.48
C VAL A 179 15.55 -5.86 -7.19
N LYS A 180 14.98 -6.06 -8.37
CA LYS A 180 15.21 -7.24 -9.22
C LYS A 180 16.13 -6.89 -10.40
N LYS A 181 16.84 -7.90 -10.95
CA LYS A 181 17.77 -7.75 -12.08
C LYS A 181 17.11 -7.01 -13.25
N PHE A 182 15.93 -7.41 -13.68
CA PHE A 182 15.22 -6.75 -14.78
C PHE A 182 14.92 -5.27 -14.53
N GLN A 183 14.66 -4.87 -13.28
CA GLN A 183 14.43 -3.46 -12.93
C GLN A 183 15.72 -2.63 -13.09
N VAL A 184 16.88 -3.22 -12.79
CA VAL A 184 18.17 -2.56 -13.01
C VAL A 184 18.43 -2.41 -14.52
N GLU A 185 18.17 -3.44 -15.31
CA GLU A 185 18.30 -3.40 -16.78
C GLU A 185 17.43 -2.29 -17.39
N ASP A 186 16.17 -2.23 -16.97
CA ASP A 186 15.22 -1.21 -17.44
C ASP A 186 15.63 0.20 -16.99
N ALA A 187 16.11 0.36 -15.75
CA ALA A 187 16.57 1.65 -15.24
C ALA A 187 17.80 2.16 -16.01
N LEU A 188 18.75 1.28 -16.34
CA LEU A 188 19.91 1.62 -17.16
C LEU A 188 19.50 2.04 -18.58
N LYS A 189 18.57 1.31 -19.21
CA LYS A 189 18.02 1.67 -20.52
C LYS A 189 17.32 3.03 -20.50
N LEU A 190 16.46 3.29 -19.49
CA LEU A 190 15.73 4.55 -19.33
C LEU A 190 16.68 5.73 -19.04
N ALA A 191 17.76 5.48 -18.30
CA ALA A 191 18.80 6.49 -18.05
C ALA A 191 19.71 6.75 -19.28
N GLY A 192 19.56 5.96 -20.34
CA GLY A 192 20.38 6.05 -21.56
C GLY A 192 21.82 5.61 -21.35
N LEU A 193 22.12 4.87 -20.29
CA LEU A 193 23.48 4.44 -20.00
C LEU A 193 23.87 3.25 -20.86
N ARG A 194 24.94 3.45 -21.61
CA ARG A 194 25.61 2.46 -22.46
C ARG A 194 27.11 2.51 -22.19
N GLY A 195 27.83 1.52 -22.64
CA GLY A 195 29.29 1.49 -22.50
C GLY A 195 29.79 0.84 -21.21
N LYS A 196 31.01 1.15 -20.83
CA LYS A 196 31.68 0.48 -19.71
C LYS A 196 31.22 1.04 -18.37
N PRO A 197 30.95 0.20 -17.36
CA PRO A 197 30.54 0.66 -16.02
C PRO A 197 31.56 1.60 -15.35
N SER A 198 32.86 1.51 -15.73
CA SER A 198 33.90 2.39 -15.22
C SER A 198 33.83 3.84 -15.73
N GLU A 199 33.02 4.08 -16.76
CA GLU A 199 32.82 5.42 -17.35
C GLU A 199 31.56 6.12 -16.77
N TRP A 200 30.76 5.41 -16.00
CA TRP A 200 29.53 5.97 -15.43
C TRP A 200 29.85 6.91 -14.29
N SER A 201 29.43 8.15 -14.44
CA SER A 201 29.60 9.19 -13.43
C SER A 201 28.62 8.97 -12.25
N ARG A 202 28.88 9.66 -11.15
CA ARG A 202 27.96 9.70 -10.01
C ARG A 202 26.57 10.25 -10.40
N GLU A 203 26.54 11.20 -11.32
CA GLU A 203 25.30 11.80 -11.82
C GLU A 203 24.50 10.80 -12.67
N ASP A 204 25.20 10.02 -13.51
CA ASP A 204 24.61 8.94 -14.29
C ASP A 204 23.95 7.91 -13.38
N LEU A 205 24.66 7.45 -12.36
CA LEU A 205 24.13 6.52 -11.37
C LEU A 205 22.97 7.13 -10.57
N GLY A 206 23.00 8.43 -10.30
CA GLY A 206 21.89 9.15 -9.69
C GLY A 206 20.62 9.09 -10.54
N ARG A 207 20.72 9.24 -11.87
CA ARG A 207 19.58 9.08 -12.78
C ARG A 207 19.02 7.65 -12.75
N VAL A 208 19.89 6.65 -12.76
CA VAL A 208 19.48 5.24 -12.64
C VAL A 208 18.74 5.01 -11.32
N VAL A 209 19.27 5.53 -10.21
CA VAL A 209 18.64 5.42 -8.89
C VAL A 209 17.25 6.04 -8.87
N GLY A 210 17.04 7.17 -9.55
CA GLY A 210 15.70 7.79 -9.68
C GLY A 210 14.67 6.85 -10.33
N PHE A 211 15.07 6.09 -11.37
CA PHE A 211 14.21 5.07 -11.99
C PHE A 211 14.01 3.86 -11.06
N LEU A 212 15.09 3.37 -10.43
CA LEU A 212 15.03 2.25 -9.50
C LEU A 212 14.14 2.54 -8.29
N ARG A 213 14.21 3.75 -7.71
CA ARG A 213 13.35 4.15 -6.60
C ARG A 213 11.87 4.05 -6.99
N ARG A 214 11.50 4.58 -8.15
CA ARG A 214 10.12 4.51 -8.63
C ARG A 214 9.63 3.08 -8.85
N ALA A 215 10.49 2.22 -9.39
CA ALA A 215 10.16 0.83 -9.68
C ALA A 215 10.13 -0.06 -8.41
N ALA A 216 11.05 0.17 -7.47
CA ALA A 216 11.19 -0.66 -6.27
C ALA A 216 10.35 -0.16 -5.07
N LYS A 217 10.08 1.15 -5.02
CA LYS A 217 9.31 1.81 -3.94
C LYS A 217 8.29 2.77 -4.56
N PRO A 218 7.28 2.24 -5.27
CA PRO A 218 6.20 3.07 -5.81
C PRO A 218 5.48 3.78 -4.66
N MET A 219 5.06 5.02 -4.91
CA MET A 219 4.53 5.90 -3.87
C MET A 219 3.29 6.63 -4.36
N LEU A 220 2.27 6.71 -3.51
CA LEU A 220 1.16 7.65 -3.66
C LEU A 220 1.25 8.76 -2.61
N ILE A 221 0.61 9.87 -2.90
CA ILE A 221 0.56 11.03 -2.02
C ILE A 221 -0.83 11.08 -1.37
N ALA A 222 -0.84 11.07 -0.05
CA ALA A 222 -2.02 11.36 0.76
C ALA A 222 -1.97 12.83 1.19
N ALA A 223 -2.70 13.68 0.48
CA ALA A 223 -2.82 15.11 0.80
C ALA A 223 -3.75 15.27 2.02
N ASN A 224 -3.16 15.22 3.21
CA ASN A 224 -3.88 15.16 4.48
C ASN A 224 -4.30 16.55 4.99
N LYS A 225 -5.24 16.57 5.93
CA LYS A 225 -5.85 17.75 6.57
C LYS A 225 -6.76 18.55 5.63
N ILE A 226 -7.48 17.87 4.73
CA ILE A 226 -8.43 18.53 3.82
C ILE A 226 -9.64 19.15 4.53
N ASP A 227 -9.87 18.79 5.79
CA ASP A 227 -10.83 19.43 6.68
C ASP A 227 -10.49 20.88 7.01
N LEU A 228 -9.25 21.33 6.74
CA LEU A 228 -8.84 22.71 6.95
C LEU A 228 -9.00 23.56 5.67
N PRO A 229 -9.57 24.77 5.75
CA PRO A 229 -9.86 25.60 4.56
C PRO A 229 -8.64 25.90 3.68
N SER A 230 -7.45 26.04 4.28
CA SER A 230 -6.19 26.33 3.56
C SER A 230 -5.70 25.19 2.68
N SER A 231 -6.24 23.97 2.82
CA SER A 231 -5.82 22.79 2.07
C SER A 231 -6.31 22.78 0.61
N LYS A 232 -7.45 23.37 0.30
CA LYS A 232 -8.15 23.23 -1.00
C LYS A 232 -7.27 23.58 -2.20
N GLU A 233 -6.61 24.72 -2.16
CA GLU A 233 -5.72 25.15 -3.24
C GLU A 233 -4.48 24.26 -3.34
N ASN A 234 -3.93 23.87 -2.21
CA ASN A 234 -2.75 23.04 -2.13
C ASN A 234 -3.01 21.60 -2.63
N VAL A 235 -4.17 21.02 -2.37
CA VAL A 235 -4.56 19.70 -2.92
C VAL A 235 -4.52 19.73 -4.44
N THR A 236 -5.03 20.79 -5.07
CA THR A 236 -4.96 20.95 -6.53
C THR A 236 -3.51 21.05 -7.01
N ARG A 237 -2.66 21.84 -6.35
CA ARG A 237 -1.23 21.97 -6.69
C ARG A 237 -0.48 20.66 -6.53
N ILE A 238 -0.74 19.91 -5.45
CA ILE A 238 -0.15 18.59 -5.20
C ILE A 238 -0.56 17.62 -6.33
N GLY A 239 -1.83 17.59 -6.72
CA GLY A 239 -2.33 16.73 -7.80
C GLY A 239 -1.71 17.02 -9.17
N GLN A 240 -1.28 18.23 -9.43
CA GLN A 240 -0.59 18.62 -10.68
C GLN A 240 0.85 18.07 -10.79
N ASN A 241 1.42 17.56 -9.73
CA ASN A 241 2.78 17.00 -9.73
C ASN A 241 2.93 15.66 -10.48
N GLY A 242 1.86 15.13 -11.06
CA GLY A 242 1.89 13.89 -11.85
C GLY A 242 1.92 12.61 -11.01
N SER A 243 1.96 12.70 -9.68
CA SER A 243 1.90 11.56 -8.77
C SER A 243 0.44 11.19 -8.46
N LEU A 244 0.18 9.91 -8.21
CA LEU A 244 -1.12 9.46 -7.72
C LEU A 244 -1.40 10.12 -6.37
N THR A 245 -2.35 11.05 -6.35
CA THR A 245 -2.69 11.87 -5.18
C THR A 245 -4.11 11.58 -4.73
N VAL A 246 -4.30 11.42 -3.42
CA VAL A 246 -5.60 11.21 -2.77
C VAL A 246 -5.79 12.30 -1.71
N PRO A 247 -6.87 13.09 -1.77
CA PRO A 247 -7.27 13.99 -0.68
C PRO A 247 -7.66 13.19 0.56
N VAL A 248 -7.16 13.59 1.75
CA VAL A 248 -7.36 12.82 2.99
C VAL A 248 -7.66 13.73 4.17
N SER A 249 -8.65 13.33 4.99
CA SER A 249 -8.78 13.78 6.37
C SER A 249 -8.65 12.57 7.30
N ALA A 250 -7.44 12.32 7.76
CA ALA A 250 -7.16 11.24 8.70
C ALA A 250 -7.86 11.44 10.06
N GLU A 251 -8.01 12.69 10.49
CA GLU A 251 -8.72 13.03 11.73
C GLU A 251 -10.22 12.73 11.62
N ALA A 252 -10.86 13.07 10.50
CA ALA A 252 -12.26 12.75 10.24
C ALA A 252 -12.49 11.23 10.23
N GLU A 253 -11.65 10.45 9.55
CA GLU A 253 -11.74 8.99 9.55
C GLU A 253 -11.61 8.42 10.97
N LEU A 254 -10.62 8.88 11.73
CA LEU A 254 -10.39 8.42 13.09
C LEU A 254 -11.58 8.74 14.00
N ALA A 255 -12.17 9.92 13.85
CA ALA A 255 -13.34 10.34 14.60
C ALA A 255 -14.57 9.49 14.26
N LEU A 256 -14.83 9.22 12.98
CA LEU A 256 -15.90 8.33 12.53
C LEU A 256 -15.73 6.91 13.07
N ARG A 257 -14.53 6.36 12.97
CA ARG A 257 -14.21 5.01 13.47
C ARG A 257 -14.43 4.88 14.98
N ARG A 258 -13.98 5.88 15.75
CA ARG A 258 -14.23 5.93 17.21
C ARG A 258 -15.71 6.07 17.54
N ALA A 259 -16.47 6.78 16.72
CA ALA A 259 -17.92 6.89 16.90
C ALA A 259 -18.64 5.56 16.62
N VAL A 260 -18.17 4.78 15.64
CA VAL A 260 -18.65 3.41 15.39
C VAL A 260 -18.31 2.48 16.55
N GLU A 261 -17.07 2.53 17.06
CA GLU A 261 -16.63 1.72 18.21
C GLU A 261 -17.49 1.97 19.45
N LYS A 262 -17.91 3.22 19.66
CA LYS A 262 -18.85 3.59 20.74
C LYS A 262 -20.32 3.31 20.45
N GLY A 263 -20.64 2.72 19.30
CA GLY A 263 -22.03 2.43 18.90
C GLY A 263 -22.87 3.67 18.60
N LEU A 264 -22.26 4.83 18.34
CA LEU A 264 -22.98 6.08 18.10
C LEU A 264 -23.50 6.20 16.67
N ILE A 265 -22.74 5.68 15.71
CA ILE A 265 -23.06 5.73 14.29
C ILE A 265 -22.81 4.37 13.62
N SER A 266 -23.40 4.20 12.46
CA SER A 266 -23.05 3.15 11.50
C SER A 266 -22.30 3.79 10.34
N TYR A 267 -21.05 3.33 10.11
CA TYR A 267 -20.15 3.80 9.04
C TYR A 267 -19.18 2.68 8.68
N ARG A 268 -18.92 2.52 7.41
CA ARG A 268 -17.85 1.64 6.91
C ARG A 268 -16.74 2.48 6.28
N PRO A 269 -15.48 2.12 6.46
CA PRO A 269 -14.37 2.83 5.83
C PRO A 269 -14.56 2.98 4.34
N GLY A 270 -14.47 4.23 3.87
CA GLY A 270 -14.69 4.58 2.46
C GLY A 270 -16.15 4.78 2.05
N ASP A 271 -17.12 4.72 2.98
CA ASP A 271 -18.50 5.12 2.68
C ASP A 271 -18.59 6.64 2.54
N PRO A 272 -19.49 7.16 1.67
CA PRO A 272 -19.65 8.59 1.44
C PRO A 272 -20.42 9.32 2.56
N ASP A 273 -21.08 8.59 3.46
CA ASP A 273 -21.82 9.12 4.59
C ASP A 273 -21.92 8.09 5.72
N PHE A 274 -22.46 8.52 6.85
CA PHE A 274 -22.76 7.68 8.01
C PHE A 274 -24.21 7.89 8.45
N SER A 275 -24.76 6.95 9.21
CA SER A 275 -26.05 7.09 9.86
C SER A 275 -25.90 7.07 11.38
N VAL A 276 -26.66 7.92 12.08
CA VAL A 276 -26.71 7.91 13.55
C VAL A 276 -27.59 6.75 14.00
N ASN A 277 -27.09 5.93 14.93
CA ASN A 277 -27.84 4.79 15.44
C ASN A 277 -29.06 5.26 16.25
N ALA A 278 -30.20 4.60 16.09
CA ALA A 278 -31.47 5.02 16.72
C ALA A 278 -31.40 5.04 18.26
N SER A 279 -30.56 4.18 18.85
CA SER A 279 -30.36 4.12 20.31
C SER A 279 -29.28 5.09 20.82
N ALA A 280 -28.55 5.77 19.95
CA ALA A 280 -27.43 6.61 20.34
C ALA A 280 -27.90 7.95 20.94
N ARG A 281 -27.29 8.33 22.05
CA ARG A 281 -27.46 9.66 22.65
C ARG A 281 -26.21 10.48 22.40
N LEU A 282 -26.22 11.27 21.34
CA LEU A 282 -25.14 12.19 21.01
C LEU A 282 -25.21 13.45 21.87
N THR A 283 -24.07 13.88 22.42
CA THR A 283 -23.96 15.22 23.01
C THR A 283 -24.04 16.29 21.90
N PRO A 284 -24.35 17.57 22.23
CA PRO A 284 -24.35 18.64 21.25
C PRO A 284 -23.01 18.78 20.50
N GLU A 285 -21.88 18.61 21.19
CA GLU A 285 -20.52 18.69 20.63
C GLU A 285 -20.26 17.52 19.66
N GLN A 286 -20.65 16.30 20.02
CA GLN A 286 -20.55 15.13 19.14
C GLN A 286 -21.35 15.31 17.86
N ARG A 287 -22.59 15.80 18.00
CA ARG A 287 -23.45 16.09 16.84
C ARG A 287 -22.83 17.17 15.93
N ALA A 288 -22.34 18.26 16.53
CA ALA A 288 -21.69 19.34 15.78
C ALA A 288 -20.44 18.84 15.05
N GLY A 289 -19.59 18.03 15.72
CA GLY A 289 -18.40 17.44 15.11
C GLY A 289 -18.72 16.51 13.94
N LEU A 290 -19.71 15.64 14.09
CA LEU A 290 -20.15 14.73 13.01
C LEU A 290 -20.72 15.51 11.81
N GLU A 291 -21.53 16.54 12.05
CA GLU A 291 -22.06 17.39 10.98
C GLU A 291 -20.96 18.18 10.29
N MET A 292 -19.93 18.63 11.02
CA MET A 292 -18.76 19.28 10.41
C MET A 292 -18.02 18.32 9.47
N ILE A 293 -17.77 17.06 9.89
CA ILE A 293 -17.14 16.04 9.05
C ILE A 293 -18.00 15.82 7.79
N ARG A 294 -19.31 15.66 7.94
CA ARG A 294 -20.22 15.46 6.80
C ARG A 294 -20.12 16.61 5.79
N LYS A 295 -20.18 17.87 6.27
CA LYS A 295 -20.19 19.06 5.41
C LYS A 295 -18.83 19.40 4.79
N GLN A 296 -17.76 19.23 5.54
CA GLN A 296 -16.43 19.69 5.13
C GLN A 296 -15.60 18.60 4.43
N VAL A 297 -15.87 17.31 4.71
CA VAL A 297 -15.10 16.20 4.17
C VAL A 297 -15.97 15.29 3.30
N LEU A 298 -17.01 14.67 3.86
CA LEU A 298 -17.74 13.62 3.13
C LEU A 298 -18.54 14.18 1.94
N ALA A 299 -19.25 15.30 2.12
CA ALA A 299 -20.06 15.87 1.05
C ALA A 299 -19.24 16.39 -0.14
N PRO A 300 -18.11 17.11 0.03
CA PRO A 300 -17.30 17.55 -1.10
C PRO A 300 -16.41 16.47 -1.71
N GLU A 301 -15.88 15.54 -0.93
CA GLU A 301 -14.87 14.58 -1.39
C GLU A 301 -15.43 13.15 -1.61
N GLY A 302 -16.64 12.89 -1.15
CA GLY A 302 -17.28 11.57 -1.26
C GLY A 302 -16.74 10.51 -0.29
N ALA A 303 -15.65 10.79 0.42
CA ALA A 303 -15.06 9.93 1.44
C ALA A 303 -13.97 10.70 2.23
N THR A 304 -13.45 10.08 3.30
CA THR A 304 -12.31 10.64 4.06
C THR A 304 -10.95 10.45 3.37
N GLY A 305 -10.87 9.65 2.32
CA GLY A 305 -9.67 9.34 1.55
C GLY A 305 -8.76 8.24 2.13
N VAL A 306 -8.88 7.90 3.42
CA VAL A 306 -8.00 6.88 4.05
C VAL A 306 -8.15 5.52 3.38
N GLN A 307 -9.38 5.04 3.17
CA GLN A 307 -9.64 3.76 2.51
C GLN A 307 -9.15 3.77 1.04
N GLU A 308 -9.32 4.88 0.34
CA GLU A 308 -8.85 5.04 -1.04
C GLU A 308 -7.32 4.97 -1.13
N CYS A 309 -6.59 5.56 -0.18
CA CYS A 309 -5.14 5.43 -0.10
C CYS A 309 -4.72 3.96 0.03
N ILE A 310 -5.37 3.19 0.92
CA ILE A 310 -5.07 1.78 1.14
C ILE A 310 -5.36 0.99 -0.14
N ASN A 311 -6.54 1.15 -0.72
CA ASN A 311 -6.93 0.47 -1.95
C ASN A 311 -5.99 0.80 -3.11
N SER A 312 -5.67 2.08 -3.30
CA SER A 312 -4.77 2.54 -4.36
C SER A 312 -3.35 2.02 -4.20
N ALA A 313 -2.83 1.93 -2.97
CA ALA A 313 -1.50 1.37 -2.71
C ALA A 313 -1.40 -0.09 -3.17
N PHE A 314 -2.41 -0.90 -2.93
CA PHE A 314 -2.38 -2.30 -3.32
C PHE A 314 -2.84 -2.54 -4.76
N PHE A 315 -3.94 -1.93 -5.20
CA PHE A 315 -4.50 -2.20 -6.52
C PHE A 315 -3.83 -1.42 -7.65
N LYS A 316 -3.39 -0.16 -7.40
CA LYS A 316 -2.81 0.69 -8.43
C LYS A 316 -1.28 0.72 -8.40
N LEU A 317 -0.63 0.77 -7.22
CA LEU A 317 0.83 0.80 -7.12
C LEU A 317 1.46 -0.59 -7.15
N LEU A 318 0.89 -1.56 -6.44
CA LEU A 318 1.41 -2.93 -6.37
C LEU A 318 0.78 -3.85 -7.41
N ASP A 319 -0.17 -3.34 -8.19
CA ASP A 319 -0.91 -4.06 -9.26
C ASP A 319 -1.45 -5.42 -8.78
N MET A 320 -2.13 -5.38 -7.60
CA MET A 320 -2.70 -6.58 -6.99
C MET A 320 -4.09 -6.87 -7.52
N ILE A 321 -4.42 -8.14 -7.58
CA ILE A 321 -5.76 -8.65 -7.85
C ILE A 321 -6.24 -9.53 -6.70
N VAL A 322 -7.56 -9.72 -6.60
CA VAL A 322 -8.18 -10.61 -5.62
C VAL A 322 -8.70 -11.86 -6.32
N VAL A 323 -8.32 -13.03 -5.81
CA VAL A 323 -8.79 -14.33 -6.29
C VAL A 323 -9.40 -15.13 -5.14
N TYR A 324 -10.33 -16.02 -5.46
CA TYR A 324 -11.11 -16.79 -4.50
C TYR A 324 -10.85 -18.29 -4.69
N PRO A 325 -9.87 -18.88 -3.99
CA PRO A 325 -9.66 -20.31 -4.03
C PRO A 325 -10.78 -21.04 -3.28
N VAL A 326 -11.22 -22.14 -3.87
CA VAL A 326 -12.24 -23.05 -3.32
C VAL A 326 -11.81 -24.51 -3.52
N GLU A 327 -12.31 -25.41 -2.71
CA GLU A 327 -12.04 -26.85 -2.87
C GLU A 327 -13.12 -27.51 -3.74
N ASP A 328 -14.39 -27.21 -3.46
CA ASP A 328 -15.52 -27.62 -4.31
C ASP A 328 -15.89 -26.53 -5.31
N PRO A 329 -15.60 -26.70 -6.61
CA PRO A 329 -15.89 -25.68 -7.62
C PRO A 329 -17.38 -25.55 -7.95
N GLU A 330 -18.22 -26.54 -7.64
CA GLU A 330 -19.66 -26.49 -7.92
C GLU A 330 -20.43 -25.72 -6.84
N ARG A 331 -19.99 -25.85 -5.58
CA ARG A 331 -20.60 -25.21 -4.42
C ARG A 331 -19.88 -23.97 -3.94
N TRP A 332 -18.68 -23.69 -4.50
CA TRP A 332 -17.78 -22.61 -4.10
C TRP A 332 -17.37 -22.68 -2.63
N THR A 333 -17.15 -23.89 -2.11
CA THR A 333 -16.90 -24.12 -0.68
C THR A 333 -15.49 -24.71 -0.43
N ASP A 334 -15.06 -24.62 0.82
CA ASP A 334 -14.00 -25.48 1.35
C ASP A 334 -14.55 -26.86 1.79
N HIS A 335 -13.66 -27.73 2.30
CA HIS A 335 -14.02 -29.05 2.83
C HIS A 335 -15.02 -29.00 4.03
N SER A 336 -15.12 -27.87 4.72
CA SER A 336 -16.06 -27.67 5.82
C SER A 336 -17.39 -27.09 5.38
N GLY A 337 -17.59 -26.83 4.09
CA GLY A 337 -18.81 -26.29 3.52
C GLY A 337 -18.93 -24.75 3.62
N ASN A 338 -17.86 -24.04 4.00
CA ASN A 338 -17.91 -22.58 4.03
C ASN A 338 -17.82 -22.00 2.62
N VAL A 339 -18.77 -21.17 2.24
CA VAL A 339 -18.87 -20.55 0.92
C VAL A 339 -17.86 -19.42 0.79
N LEU A 340 -17.09 -19.42 -0.30
CA LEU A 340 -16.05 -18.41 -0.59
C LEU A 340 -15.17 -18.11 0.63
N PRO A 341 -14.53 -19.12 1.24
CA PRO A 341 -13.87 -18.99 2.53
C PRO A 341 -12.70 -18.02 2.50
N ASP A 342 -11.98 -18.00 1.39
CA ASP A 342 -10.74 -17.23 1.26
C ASP A 342 -10.80 -16.20 0.13
N ALA A 343 -10.18 -15.07 0.36
CA ALA A 343 -9.87 -14.06 -0.64
C ALA A 343 -8.36 -13.79 -0.57
N ILE A 344 -7.65 -14.08 -1.65
CA ILE A 344 -6.19 -13.99 -1.70
C ILE A 344 -5.78 -12.85 -2.63
N LEU A 345 -4.93 -11.96 -2.11
CA LEU A 345 -4.27 -10.93 -2.92
C LEU A 345 -3.07 -11.55 -3.63
N ILE A 346 -3.00 -11.44 -4.94
CA ILE A 346 -1.89 -11.88 -5.76
C ILE A 346 -1.54 -10.81 -6.79
N ARG A 347 -0.33 -10.77 -7.30
CA ARG A 347 0.04 -9.80 -8.34
C ARG A 347 -0.69 -10.11 -9.64
N LYS A 348 -1.14 -9.10 -10.34
CA LYS A 348 -1.65 -9.22 -11.71
C LYS A 348 -0.58 -9.87 -12.59
N GLY A 349 -1.02 -10.78 -13.47
CA GLY A 349 -0.10 -11.58 -14.28
C GLY A 349 0.41 -12.86 -13.59
N SER A 350 0.09 -13.07 -12.30
CA SER A 350 0.41 -14.33 -11.62
C SER A 350 -0.40 -15.49 -12.20
N THR A 351 0.23 -16.67 -12.19
CA THR A 351 -0.35 -17.91 -12.71
C THR A 351 -1.10 -18.69 -11.63
N LEU A 352 -1.90 -19.65 -12.07
CA LEU A 352 -2.59 -20.58 -11.19
C LEU A 352 -1.60 -21.41 -10.35
N LYS A 353 -0.44 -21.77 -10.91
CA LYS A 353 0.66 -22.44 -10.21
C LYS A 353 1.19 -21.60 -9.06
N GLU A 354 1.40 -20.30 -9.29
CA GLU A 354 1.85 -19.38 -8.23
C GLU A 354 0.81 -19.21 -7.13
N LEU A 355 -0.48 -19.20 -7.46
CA LEU A 355 -1.54 -19.21 -6.46
C LEU A 355 -1.50 -20.50 -5.62
N ALA A 356 -1.39 -21.64 -6.27
CA ALA A 356 -1.32 -22.94 -5.58
C ALA A 356 -0.13 -23.00 -4.60
N LEU A 357 1.06 -22.56 -5.02
CA LEU A 357 2.25 -22.44 -4.18
C LEU A 357 2.05 -21.47 -3.00
N ARG A 358 1.26 -20.42 -3.21
CA ARG A 358 0.97 -19.44 -2.16
C ARG A 358 -0.01 -19.97 -1.12
N ILE A 359 -0.93 -20.86 -1.51
CA ILE A 359 -1.86 -21.54 -0.59
C ILE A 359 -1.09 -22.55 0.23
N HIS A 360 -0.39 -23.47 -0.43
CA HIS A 360 0.45 -24.46 0.19
C HIS A 360 1.52 -24.97 -0.79
N THR A 361 2.75 -25.17 -0.31
CA THR A 361 3.86 -25.63 -1.16
C THR A 361 3.54 -26.95 -1.85
N ASP A 362 3.05 -27.95 -1.10
CA ASP A 362 2.71 -29.27 -1.67
C ASP A 362 1.60 -29.17 -2.72
N LEU A 363 0.60 -28.31 -2.50
CA LEU A 363 -0.48 -28.09 -3.46
C LEU A 363 0.09 -27.56 -4.79
N GLY A 364 1.03 -26.61 -4.71
CA GLY A 364 1.71 -26.07 -5.88
C GLY A 364 2.62 -27.10 -6.56
N GLU A 365 3.42 -27.85 -5.82
CA GLU A 365 4.36 -28.83 -6.38
C GLU A 365 3.66 -30.01 -7.04
N ARG A 366 2.56 -30.50 -6.44
CA ARG A 366 1.79 -31.64 -6.93
C ARG A 366 0.58 -31.26 -7.77
N MET A 367 0.44 -30.00 -8.17
CA MET A 367 -0.67 -29.52 -8.98
C MET A 367 -0.74 -30.26 -10.33
N LEU A 368 -1.90 -30.77 -10.64
CA LEU A 368 -2.22 -31.42 -11.93
C LEU A 368 -2.91 -30.43 -12.89
N TYR A 369 -3.96 -29.78 -12.41
CA TYR A 369 -4.73 -28.75 -13.13
C TYR A 369 -5.56 -27.95 -12.15
N GLY A 370 -6.18 -26.88 -12.65
CA GLY A 370 -7.22 -26.17 -11.93
C GLY A 370 -8.57 -26.29 -12.58
N VAL A 371 -9.59 -25.79 -11.89
CA VAL A 371 -10.95 -25.67 -12.40
C VAL A 371 -11.43 -24.25 -12.18
N ASN A 372 -11.92 -23.60 -13.23
CA ASN A 372 -12.66 -22.34 -13.10
C ASN A 372 -14.05 -22.64 -12.54
N ALA A 373 -14.31 -22.24 -11.31
CA ALA A 373 -15.54 -22.55 -10.61
C ALA A 373 -16.79 -21.80 -11.13
N ARG A 374 -16.60 -20.87 -12.10
CA ARG A 374 -17.74 -20.18 -12.73
C ARG A 374 -18.33 -20.98 -13.91
N ASN A 375 -17.50 -21.75 -14.62
CA ASN A 375 -17.89 -22.43 -15.85
C ASN A 375 -17.43 -23.90 -15.97
N GLY A 376 -16.76 -24.42 -14.95
CA GLY A 376 -16.26 -25.80 -14.91
C GLY A 376 -15.08 -26.09 -15.84
N MET A 377 -14.51 -25.10 -16.51
CA MET A 377 -13.39 -25.32 -17.45
C MET A 377 -12.11 -25.70 -16.69
N ARG A 378 -11.38 -26.65 -17.23
CA ARG A 378 -10.03 -26.99 -16.75
C ARG A 378 -9.04 -25.89 -17.14
N LEU A 379 -8.19 -25.55 -16.18
CA LEU A 379 -7.15 -24.55 -16.30
C LEU A 379 -5.77 -25.21 -16.16
N GLY A 380 -4.85 -24.86 -17.05
CA GLY A 380 -3.45 -25.27 -16.94
C GLY A 380 -2.71 -24.50 -15.82
N ASP A 381 -1.52 -24.96 -15.48
CA ASP A 381 -0.64 -24.33 -14.49
C ASP A 381 -0.22 -22.90 -14.85
N SER A 382 -0.07 -22.61 -16.14
CA SER A 382 0.29 -21.33 -16.74
C SER A 382 -0.90 -20.38 -16.94
N TYR A 383 -2.12 -20.78 -16.56
CA TYR A 383 -3.29 -19.89 -16.62
C TYR A 383 -3.04 -18.62 -15.82
N VAL A 384 -3.13 -17.48 -16.50
CA VAL A 384 -2.96 -16.14 -15.88
C VAL A 384 -4.24 -15.74 -15.20
N LEU A 385 -4.15 -15.51 -13.89
CA LEU A 385 -5.28 -15.17 -13.04
C LEU A 385 -5.80 -13.75 -13.30
N SER A 386 -7.11 -13.61 -13.19
CA SER A 386 -7.84 -12.35 -13.28
C SER A 386 -8.51 -12.00 -11.95
N SER A 387 -8.75 -10.70 -11.70
CA SER A 387 -9.47 -10.27 -10.50
C SER A 387 -10.88 -10.84 -10.46
N GLY A 388 -11.26 -11.43 -9.33
CA GLY A 388 -12.56 -12.08 -9.16
C GLY A 388 -12.61 -13.53 -9.63
N ASP A 389 -11.49 -14.12 -10.07
CA ASP A 389 -11.46 -15.55 -10.41
C ASP A 389 -11.78 -16.40 -9.17
N ILE A 390 -12.66 -17.36 -9.37
CA ILE A 390 -12.99 -18.41 -8.39
C ILE A 390 -12.41 -19.70 -8.94
N VAL A 391 -11.39 -20.24 -8.27
CA VAL A 391 -10.62 -21.36 -8.80
C VAL A 391 -10.45 -22.47 -7.77
N SER A 392 -10.57 -23.72 -8.24
CA SER A 392 -10.18 -24.89 -7.49
C SER A 392 -8.87 -25.43 -8.04
N VAL A 393 -7.97 -25.91 -7.16
CA VAL A 393 -6.69 -26.52 -7.55
C VAL A 393 -6.74 -28.00 -7.23
N VAL A 394 -6.53 -28.83 -8.24
CA VAL A 394 -6.46 -30.29 -8.12
C VAL A 394 -5.02 -30.73 -8.11
N SER A 395 -4.61 -31.47 -7.08
CA SER A 395 -3.26 -32.00 -6.92
C SER A 395 -3.26 -33.52 -6.89
N ALA A 396 -2.12 -34.13 -7.21
CA ALA A 396 -1.90 -35.54 -6.95
C ALA A 396 -1.92 -35.80 -5.43
N SER A 397 -2.49 -36.93 -5.03
CA SER A 397 -2.53 -37.41 -3.64
C SER A 397 -1.14 -37.79 -3.10
#